data_a7ffb57e64be2362147ee6a7c06a5fa6
#
_entry.id   a7ffb57e64be2362147ee6a7c06a5fa6
#
_cell.length_a   1.000
_cell.length_b   1.000
_cell.length_c   1.000
_cell.angle_alpha   90.00
_cell.angle_beta   90.00
_cell.angle_gamma   90.00
#
_symmetry.space_group_name_H-M   'P 1'
#
loop_
_entity.id
_entity.type
_entity.pdbx_description
1 polymer ?
#
loop_
_entity_poly.entity_id
_entity_poly.type
_entity_poly.pdbx_seq_one_letter_code
_entity_poly.pdbx_strand_id
1 'polypeptide(L)'
;FQAEDGIRDSVASRGLGDVYKRQGVGEAVKDSKKIEVAVKELAAISGQKPVVTKSKKANASFKLREGMPIGVKVTLRKNKMYEFIDRFVNVALPRVRDFRGVNPKSFDGNGNFALGLKEQFVFPEIEYDNVDSVRGMDIIFVTSAKSDDEGKELLSGFDFPFSSQ
;
A
#
# COMPACT_ATOMS: atom_id res chain seq x y z
N PHE A 1 -3.10 18.36 -12.53
CA PHE A 1 -2.11 17.59 -11.79
C PHE A 1 -0.72 17.91 -12.36
N GLN A 2 -0.12 19.03 -11.89
CA GLN A 2 1.11 19.60 -12.44
C GLN A 2 2.38 18.76 -12.14
N ALA A 3 2.32 17.89 -11.14
CA ALA A 3 3.47 17.03 -10.77
C ALA A 3 3.81 15.99 -11.84
N GLU A 4 2.84 15.56 -12.64
CA GLU A 4 3.03 14.55 -13.68
C GLU A 4 3.89 15.09 -14.85
N ASP A 5 3.67 16.33 -15.26
CA ASP A 5 4.40 16.95 -16.36
C ASP A 5 5.85 17.29 -15.95
N GLY A 6 6.06 17.81 -14.73
CA GLY A 6 7.40 18.08 -14.22
C GLY A 6 8.26 16.84 -14.03
N ILE A 7 7.65 15.69 -13.70
CA ILE A 7 8.35 14.41 -13.56
C ILE A 7 8.72 13.83 -14.92
N ARG A 8 7.87 14.00 -15.94
CA ARG A 8 8.19 13.59 -17.31
C ARG A 8 9.40 14.30 -17.88
N ASP A 9 9.58 15.57 -17.57
CA ASP A 9 10.67 16.39 -18.07
C ASP A 9 12.00 16.12 -17.34
N SER A 10 11.96 15.79 -16.06
CA SER A 10 13.16 15.59 -15.23
C SER A 10 13.67 14.15 -15.20
N VAL A 11 12.80 13.16 -15.35
CA VAL A 11 13.14 11.73 -15.28
C VAL A 11 12.76 11.05 -16.60
N ALA A 12 13.45 11.39 -17.66
CA ALA A 12 13.28 10.91 -19.03
C ALA A 12 12.55 9.56 -19.14
N SER A 13 11.26 9.57 -19.42
CA SER A 13 10.40 8.43 -19.76
C SER A 13 10.16 7.35 -18.70
N ARG A 14 10.44 7.60 -17.41
CA ARG A 14 10.19 6.67 -16.31
C ARG A 14 8.98 7.12 -15.50
N GLY A 15 8.12 6.18 -15.15
CA GLY A 15 6.88 6.46 -14.45
C GLY A 15 6.54 5.41 -13.40
N LEU A 16 5.54 5.73 -12.58
CA LEU A 16 4.90 4.74 -11.73
C LEU A 16 4.09 3.76 -12.60
N GLY A 17 4.38 2.46 -12.42
CA GLY A 17 3.66 1.41 -13.09
C GLY A 17 2.39 1.00 -12.34
N ASP A 18 2.55 0.54 -11.13
CA ASP A 18 1.47 0.00 -10.31
C ASP A 18 1.66 0.34 -8.82
N VAL A 19 0.55 0.50 -8.10
CA VAL A 19 0.56 0.50 -6.63
C VAL A 19 -0.20 -0.71 -6.12
N TYR A 20 0.47 -1.55 -5.35
CA TYR A 20 -0.09 -2.73 -4.72
C TYR A 20 -0.32 -2.48 -3.25
N LYS A 21 -1.49 -2.86 -2.76
CA LYS A 21 -1.79 -2.92 -1.34
C LYS A 21 -2.09 -4.36 -0.96
N ARG A 22 -1.44 -4.85 0.08
CA ARG A 22 -1.66 -6.18 0.64
C ARG A 22 -1.98 -6.06 2.11
N GLN A 23 -3.02 -6.73 2.53
CA GLN A 23 -3.40 -6.85 3.92
C GLN A 23 -3.48 -8.32 4.29
N GLY A 24 -2.63 -8.75 5.21
CA GLY A 24 -2.70 -10.08 5.79
C GLY A 24 -3.81 -10.12 6.84
N VAL A 25 -4.71 -11.10 6.74
CA VAL A 25 -5.77 -11.32 7.72
C VAL A 25 -5.57 -12.72 8.32
N GLY A 26 -4.49 -12.88 9.10
CA GLY A 26 -4.17 -14.17 9.75
C GLY A 26 -5.28 -14.70 10.65
N GLU A 27 -6.07 -13.83 11.25
CA GLU A 27 -7.23 -14.17 12.07
C GLU A 27 -8.41 -14.75 11.27
N ALA A 28 -8.42 -14.57 9.94
CA ALA A 28 -9.44 -15.13 9.07
C ALA A 28 -9.47 -16.66 9.06
N VAL A 29 -8.38 -17.28 9.49
CA VAL A 29 -8.31 -18.74 9.70
C VAL A 29 -9.33 -19.18 10.77
N LYS A 30 -9.61 -18.32 11.75
CA LYS A 30 -10.56 -18.56 12.84
C LYS A 30 -11.95 -18.01 12.54
N ASP A 31 -12.03 -16.89 11.82
CA ASP A 31 -13.28 -16.17 11.53
C ASP A 31 -13.26 -15.58 10.12
N SER A 32 -14.04 -16.17 9.22
CA SER A 32 -14.16 -15.72 7.83
C SER A 32 -14.80 -14.34 7.69
N LYS A 33 -15.57 -13.88 8.67
CA LYS A 33 -16.20 -12.54 8.65
C LYS A 33 -15.15 -11.43 8.66
N LYS A 34 -13.99 -11.67 9.26
CA LYS A 34 -12.89 -10.69 9.27
C LYS A 34 -12.33 -10.38 7.88
N ILE A 35 -12.41 -11.32 6.94
CA ILE A 35 -12.07 -11.07 5.54
C ILE A 35 -13.06 -10.09 4.89
N GLU A 36 -14.35 -10.22 5.18
CA GLU A 36 -15.36 -9.33 4.61
C GLU A 36 -15.17 -7.89 5.09
N VAL A 37 -14.84 -7.72 6.37
CA VAL A 37 -14.51 -6.40 6.93
C VAL A 37 -13.27 -5.82 6.24
N ALA A 38 -12.20 -6.60 6.13
CA ALA A 38 -10.97 -6.18 5.44
C ALA A 38 -11.22 -5.82 3.96
N VAL A 39 -12.10 -6.54 3.27
CA VAL A 39 -12.50 -6.22 1.88
C VAL A 39 -13.22 -4.87 1.84
N LYS A 40 -14.15 -4.59 2.77
CA LYS A 40 -14.85 -3.31 2.83
C LYS A 40 -13.91 -2.16 3.12
N GLU A 41 -13.05 -2.29 4.13
CA GLU A 41 -12.05 -1.28 4.48
C GLU A 41 -11.12 -0.98 3.30
N LEU A 42 -10.55 -2.02 2.68
CA LEU A 42 -9.63 -1.83 1.56
C LEU A 42 -10.34 -1.27 0.31
N ALA A 43 -11.62 -1.61 0.10
CA ALA A 43 -12.45 -1.03 -0.97
C ALA A 43 -12.69 0.47 -0.73
N ALA A 44 -12.98 0.87 0.50
CA ALA A 44 -13.16 2.28 0.87
C ALA A 44 -11.87 3.09 0.62
N ILE A 45 -10.72 2.56 1.07
CA ILE A 45 -9.42 3.21 0.89
C ILE A 45 -9.03 3.34 -0.59
N SER A 46 -9.27 2.30 -1.39
CA SER A 46 -8.76 2.22 -2.77
C SER A 46 -9.74 2.72 -3.83
N GLY A 47 -11.03 2.85 -3.49
CA GLY A 47 -12.08 3.13 -4.48
C GLY A 47 -12.22 2.03 -5.55
N GLN A 48 -11.77 0.81 -5.25
CA GLN A 48 -11.77 -0.33 -6.17
C GLN A 48 -12.02 -1.63 -5.40
N LYS A 49 -12.75 -2.56 -6.01
CA LYS A 49 -13.04 -3.88 -5.40
C LYS A 49 -11.75 -4.67 -5.19
N PRO A 50 -11.39 -5.03 -3.95
CA PRO A 50 -10.23 -5.84 -3.67
C PRO A 50 -10.42 -7.31 -4.07
N VAL A 51 -9.32 -8.01 -4.21
CA VAL A 51 -9.28 -9.46 -4.46
C VAL A 51 -8.90 -10.18 -3.19
N VAL A 52 -9.69 -11.17 -2.78
CA VAL A 52 -9.38 -12.06 -1.66
C VAL A 52 -8.30 -13.04 -2.09
N THR A 53 -7.22 -13.10 -1.33
CA THR A 53 -6.13 -14.04 -1.55
C THR A 53 -6.35 -15.33 -0.75
N LYS A 54 -6.16 -16.47 -1.42
CA LYS A 54 -6.36 -17.80 -0.84
C LYS A 54 -5.02 -18.52 -0.65
N SER A 55 -4.95 -19.37 0.35
CA SER A 55 -3.79 -20.23 0.58
C SER A 55 -3.60 -21.19 -0.59
N LYS A 56 -2.37 -21.29 -1.10
CA LYS A 56 -2.01 -22.24 -2.17
C LYS A 56 -1.63 -23.60 -1.64
N LYS A 57 -1.19 -23.69 -0.39
CA LYS A 57 -0.74 -24.91 0.27
C LYS A 57 -1.31 -24.99 1.67
N ALA A 58 -1.59 -26.20 2.13
CA ALA A 58 -1.93 -26.44 3.52
C ALA A 58 -0.68 -26.28 4.40
N ASN A 59 -0.86 -25.70 5.60
CA ASN A 59 0.19 -25.60 6.61
C ASN A 59 -0.40 -25.88 7.99
N ALA A 60 0.00 -26.99 8.58
CA ALA A 60 -0.51 -27.43 9.88
C ALA A 60 -0.13 -26.48 11.02
N SER A 61 1.07 -25.90 11.00
CA SER A 61 1.54 -24.94 12.01
C SER A 61 0.64 -23.73 12.14
N PHE A 62 0.10 -23.24 11.01
CA PHE A 62 -0.82 -22.11 10.96
C PHE A 62 -2.29 -22.52 10.88
N LYS A 63 -2.61 -23.80 11.00
CA LYS A 63 -3.97 -24.35 10.85
C LYS A 63 -4.62 -23.97 9.51
N LEU A 64 -3.82 -23.84 8.46
CA LEU A 64 -4.23 -23.47 7.12
C LEU A 64 -4.53 -24.71 6.29
N ARG A 65 -5.65 -24.64 5.56
CA ARG A 65 -5.98 -25.59 4.48
C ARG A 65 -5.84 -24.89 3.13
N GLU A 66 -5.62 -25.66 2.09
CA GLU A 66 -5.62 -25.14 0.74
C GLU A 66 -6.97 -24.49 0.40
N GLY A 67 -6.94 -23.36 -0.31
CA GLY A 67 -8.14 -22.59 -0.68
C GLY A 67 -8.72 -21.70 0.40
N MET A 68 -8.22 -21.73 1.65
CA MET A 68 -8.70 -20.82 2.70
C MET A 68 -8.33 -19.37 2.41
N PRO A 69 -9.26 -18.41 2.62
CA PRO A 69 -8.97 -16.99 2.49
C PRO A 69 -8.03 -16.55 3.62
N ILE A 70 -6.92 -15.88 3.26
CA ILE A 70 -5.87 -15.48 4.21
C ILE A 70 -5.50 -14.00 4.14
N GLY A 71 -5.98 -13.29 3.13
CA GLY A 71 -5.66 -11.88 2.96
C GLY A 71 -6.46 -11.24 1.85
N VAL A 72 -6.22 -9.95 1.69
CA VAL A 72 -6.88 -9.11 0.68
C VAL A 72 -5.82 -8.30 -0.04
N LYS A 73 -5.94 -8.11 -1.34
CA LYS A 73 -5.06 -7.27 -2.13
C LYS A 73 -5.83 -6.42 -3.13
N VAL A 74 -5.27 -5.27 -3.47
CA VAL A 74 -5.75 -4.43 -4.58
C VAL A 74 -4.56 -3.90 -5.36
N THR A 75 -4.73 -3.74 -6.66
CA THR A 75 -3.74 -3.15 -7.57
C THR A 75 -4.36 -1.89 -8.18
N LEU A 76 -3.71 -0.76 -7.99
CA LEU A 76 -4.13 0.52 -8.52
C LEU A 76 -3.24 0.92 -9.70
N ARG A 77 -3.85 1.44 -10.76
CA ARG A 77 -3.19 1.88 -11.99
C ARG A 77 -3.80 3.20 -12.49
N LYS A 78 -3.04 3.92 -13.29
CA LYS A 78 -3.47 5.15 -13.96
C LYS A 78 -4.02 6.18 -12.94
N ASN A 79 -5.13 6.82 -13.24
CA ASN A 79 -5.71 7.90 -12.43
C ASN A 79 -5.95 7.48 -10.98
N LYS A 80 -6.48 6.27 -10.72
CA LYS A 80 -6.70 5.79 -9.36
C LYS A 80 -5.41 5.63 -8.55
N MET A 81 -4.32 5.29 -9.21
CA MET A 81 -3.00 5.20 -8.60
C MET A 81 -2.50 6.59 -8.18
N TYR A 82 -2.57 7.57 -9.07
CA TYR A 82 -2.13 8.94 -8.77
C TYR A 82 -2.99 9.61 -7.69
N GLU A 83 -4.31 9.47 -7.76
CA GLU A 83 -5.22 9.96 -6.72
C GLU A 83 -4.92 9.33 -5.35
N PHE A 84 -4.61 8.03 -5.35
CA PHE A 84 -4.24 7.35 -4.13
C PHE A 84 -2.93 7.87 -3.55
N ILE A 85 -1.90 8.09 -4.39
CA ILE A 85 -0.61 8.63 -3.96
C ILE A 85 -0.78 10.02 -3.36
N ASP A 86 -1.52 10.90 -4.00
CA ASP A 86 -1.80 12.23 -3.51
C ASP A 86 -2.45 12.20 -2.11
N ARG A 87 -3.52 11.43 -1.92
CA ARG A 87 -4.16 11.24 -0.61
C ARG A 87 -3.23 10.57 0.41
N PHE A 88 -2.43 9.62 -0.03
CA PHE A 88 -1.51 8.91 0.83
C PHE A 88 -0.44 9.85 1.42
N VAL A 89 0.20 10.63 0.57
CA VAL A 89 1.27 11.56 0.96
C VAL A 89 0.72 12.72 1.79
N ASN A 90 -0.36 13.36 1.34
CA ASN A 90 -0.85 14.60 1.92
C ASN A 90 -1.79 14.38 3.12
N VAL A 91 -2.47 13.25 3.20
CA VAL A 91 -3.49 13.01 4.24
C VAL A 91 -3.13 11.84 5.15
N ALA A 92 -2.76 10.68 4.60
CA ALA A 92 -2.55 9.48 5.40
C ALA A 92 -1.22 9.50 6.16
N LEU A 93 -0.11 9.83 5.49
CA LEU A 93 1.22 9.85 6.13
C LEU A 93 1.31 10.81 7.33
N PRO A 94 0.80 12.06 7.27
CA PRO A 94 0.82 12.96 8.43
C PRO A 94 0.00 12.44 9.63
N ARG A 95 -0.94 11.52 9.41
CA ARG A 95 -1.77 10.91 10.47
C ARG A 95 -1.14 9.69 11.11
N VAL A 96 -0.04 9.19 10.56
CA VAL A 96 0.71 8.08 11.18
C VAL A 96 1.30 8.53 12.50
N ARG A 97 1.08 7.75 13.56
CA ARG A 97 1.62 8.05 14.90
C ARG A 97 3.15 8.05 14.85
N ASP A 98 3.76 9.07 15.47
CA ASP A 98 5.23 9.25 15.55
C ASP A 98 5.93 9.23 14.17
N PHE A 99 5.28 9.78 13.16
CA PHE A 99 5.83 9.83 11.81
C PHE A 99 7.07 10.74 11.77
N ARG A 100 8.21 10.17 11.36
CA ARG A 100 9.50 10.85 11.23
C ARG A 100 10.06 10.84 9.80
N GLY A 101 9.21 10.59 8.83
CA GLY A 101 9.59 10.38 7.44
C GLY A 101 9.63 8.90 7.06
N VAL A 102 9.68 8.67 5.77
CA VAL A 102 9.70 7.34 5.17
C VAL A 102 11.15 6.88 5.03
N ASN A 103 11.43 5.64 5.38
CA ASN A 103 12.79 5.10 5.33
C ASN A 103 13.25 4.94 3.86
N PRO A 104 14.32 5.64 3.43
CA PRO A 104 14.81 5.55 2.06
C PRO A 104 15.47 4.20 1.74
N LYS A 105 15.73 3.33 2.72
CA LYS A 105 16.30 1.99 2.51
C LYS A 105 15.28 0.91 2.16
N SER A 106 14.01 1.26 2.05
CA SER A 106 12.92 0.31 1.74
C SER A 106 12.72 0.07 0.23
N PHE A 107 13.72 0.34 -0.57
CA PHE A 107 13.77 -0.03 -1.99
C PHE A 107 14.28 -1.46 -2.16
N ASP A 108 13.92 -2.10 -3.28
CA ASP A 108 14.21 -3.52 -3.57
C ASP A 108 15.47 -3.76 -4.44
N GLY A 109 16.21 -2.71 -4.79
CA GLY A 109 17.35 -2.76 -5.70
C GLY A 109 16.99 -2.52 -7.18
N ASN A 110 15.69 -2.50 -7.50
CA ASN A 110 15.17 -2.30 -8.85
C ASN A 110 14.29 -1.04 -8.96
N GLY A 111 14.37 -0.14 -8.00
CA GLY A 111 13.60 1.09 -7.97
C GLY A 111 12.15 0.95 -7.49
N ASN A 112 11.72 -0.21 -7.03
CA ASN A 112 10.43 -0.38 -6.38
C ASN A 112 10.53 -0.09 -4.90
N PHE A 113 9.50 0.54 -4.34
CA PHE A 113 9.47 0.98 -2.96
C PHE A 113 8.36 0.30 -2.18
N ALA A 114 8.67 -0.22 -0.99
CA ALA A 114 7.69 -0.87 -0.12
C ALA A 114 7.60 -0.16 1.23
N LEU A 115 6.39 0.06 1.70
CA LEU A 115 6.09 0.68 2.99
C LEU A 115 5.03 -0.13 3.75
N GLY A 116 5.35 -0.52 4.98
CA GLY A 116 4.40 -1.13 5.90
C GLY A 116 3.71 -0.06 6.76
N LEU A 117 2.39 -0.05 6.75
CA LEU A 117 1.56 0.70 7.70
C LEU A 117 1.09 -0.23 8.81
N LYS A 118 1.18 0.23 10.05
CA LYS A 118 0.73 -0.54 11.22
C LYS A 118 -0.78 -0.46 11.44
N GLU A 119 -1.41 0.60 11.00
CA GLU A 119 -2.79 0.96 11.34
C GLU A 119 -3.55 1.40 10.09
N GLN A 120 -4.72 0.79 9.81
CA GLN A 120 -5.55 1.13 8.65
C GLN A 120 -6.31 2.46 8.81
N PHE A 121 -6.55 2.90 10.03
CA PHE A 121 -7.32 4.13 10.31
C PHE A 121 -6.55 5.43 10.10
N VAL A 122 -5.29 5.36 9.62
CA VAL A 122 -4.59 6.56 9.11
C VAL A 122 -5.30 7.13 7.87
N PHE A 123 -6.05 6.31 7.15
CA PHE A 123 -6.89 6.76 6.05
C PHE A 123 -8.20 7.35 6.57
N PRO A 124 -8.58 8.57 6.13
CA PRO A 124 -9.79 9.24 6.61
C PRO A 124 -11.09 8.53 6.24
N GLU A 125 -11.06 7.65 5.24
CA GLU A 125 -12.17 6.83 4.79
C GLU A 125 -12.57 5.74 5.80
N ILE A 126 -11.70 5.46 6.78
CA ILE A 126 -11.94 4.48 7.82
C ILE A 126 -12.25 5.21 9.13
N GLU A 127 -13.49 5.06 9.59
CA GLU A 127 -13.92 5.59 10.88
C GLU A 127 -13.41 4.72 12.02
N TYR A 128 -12.71 5.32 12.97
CA TYR A 128 -12.11 4.61 14.11
C TYR A 128 -13.13 3.80 14.91
N ASP A 129 -14.35 4.34 15.07
CA ASP A 129 -15.43 3.71 15.84
C ASP A 129 -15.96 2.42 15.20
N ASN A 130 -15.76 2.25 13.89
CA ASN A 130 -16.20 1.08 13.13
C ASN A 130 -15.11 0.02 12.95
N VAL A 131 -13.92 0.24 13.52
CA VAL A 131 -12.78 -0.68 13.40
C VAL A 131 -12.90 -1.79 14.45
N ASP A 132 -13.08 -3.03 14.01
CA ASP A 132 -13.14 -4.22 14.88
C ASP A 132 -11.77 -4.66 15.40
N SER A 133 -10.72 -4.42 14.61
CA SER A 133 -9.34 -4.74 14.97
C SER A 133 -8.35 -3.91 14.18
N VAL A 134 -7.22 -3.56 14.80
CA VAL A 134 -6.11 -2.87 14.13
C VAL A 134 -5.44 -3.84 13.16
N ARG A 135 -5.37 -3.45 11.89
CA ARG A 135 -4.73 -4.23 10.83
C ARG A 135 -3.70 -3.40 10.11
N GLY A 136 -2.49 -3.94 10.02
CA GLY A 136 -1.46 -3.38 9.17
C GLY A 136 -1.69 -3.73 7.70
N MET A 137 -1.04 -2.97 6.82
CA MET A 137 -1.00 -3.25 5.39
C MET A 137 0.34 -2.87 4.79
N ASP A 138 0.74 -3.59 3.75
CA ASP A 138 1.90 -3.24 2.95
C ASP A 138 1.43 -2.51 1.68
N ILE A 139 2.09 -1.40 1.39
CA ILE A 139 1.90 -0.61 0.18
C ILE A 139 3.19 -0.68 -0.63
N ILE A 140 3.10 -1.16 -1.86
CA ILE A 140 4.24 -1.33 -2.75
C ILE A 140 4.03 -0.45 -3.97
N PHE A 141 4.98 0.43 -4.23
CA PHE A 141 5.04 1.31 -5.39
C PHE A 141 5.99 0.69 -6.41
N VAL A 142 5.43 0.23 -7.52
CA VAL A 142 6.21 -0.33 -8.63
C VAL A 142 6.49 0.78 -9.63
N THR A 143 7.76 0.96 -9.95
CA THR A 143 8.20 2.00 -10.87
C THR A 143 8.89 1.39 -12.09
N SER A 144 9.08 2.17 -13.14
CA SER A 144 9.91 1.80 -14.29
C SER A 144 11.37 2.23 -14.13
N ALA A 145 11.75 2.71 -12.95
CA ALA A 145 13.14 3.04 -12.62
C ALA A 145 14.03 1.79 -12.70
N LYS A 146 15.29 1.97 -13.04
CA LYS A 146 16.26 0.88 -13.13
C LYS A 146 17.13 0.78 -11.89
N SER A 147 17.10 1.77 -11.02
CA SER A 147 17.86 1.82 -9.78
C SER A 147 17.05 2.45 -8.67
N ASP A 148 17.46 2.22 -7.43
CA ASP A 148 16.80 2.79 -6.25
C ASP A 148 16.92 4.31 -6.18
N ASP A 149 18.03 4.87 -6.65
CA ASP A 149 18.24 6.32 -6.70
C ASP A 149 17.24 6.99 -7.66
N GLU A 150 17.03 6.40 -8.83
CA GLU A 150 16.02 6.88 -9.78
C GLU A 150 14.60 6.73 -9.22
N GLY A 151 14.32 5.61 -8.55
CA GLY A 151 13.03 5.38 -7.89
C GLY A 151 12.78 6.38 -6.76
N LYS A 152 13.80 6.70 -5.97
CA LYS A 152 13.74 7.71 -4.92
C LYS A 152 13.49 9.10 -5.48
N GLU A 153 14.19 9.48 -6.54
CA GLU A 153 14.00 10.76 -7.21
C GLU A 153 12.57 10.90 -7.77
N LEU A 154 12.06 9.83 -8.40
CA LEU A 154 10.68 9.77 -8.88
C LEU A 154 9.67 9.98 -7.74
N LEU A 155 9.80 9.25 -6.64
CA LEU A 155 8.88 9.38 -5.50
C LEU A 155 9.03 10.73 -4.79
N SER A 156 10.24 11.31 -4.74
CA SER A 156 10.46 12.67 -4.23
C SER A 156 9.70 13.72 -5.06
N GLY A 157 9.57 13.51 -6.36
CA GLY A 157 8.74 14.33 -7.24
C GLY A 157 7.23 14.24 -6.95
N PHE A 158 6.78 13.24 -6.19
CA PHE A 158 5.45 13.12 -5.62
C PHE A 158 5.37 13.57 -4.15
N ASP A 159 6.33 14.36 -3.71
CA ASP A 159 6.41 14.89 -2.33
C ASP A 159 6.48 13.81 -1.24
N PHE A 160 7.02 12.63 -1.54
CA PHE A 160 7.26 11.61 -0.52
C PHE A 160 8.23 12.14 0.55
N PRO A 161 7.81 12.17 1.82
CA PRO A 161 8.61 12.72 2.90
C PRO A 161 9.66 11.69 3.37
N PHE A 162 10.73 11.53 2.61
CA PHE A 162 11.85 10.67 3.04
C PHE A 162 12.55 11.27 4.26
N SER A 163 12.88 10.41 5.23
CA SER A 163 13.68 10.83 6.37
C SER A 163 15.10 11.22 5.93
N SER A 164 15.55 12.39 6.34
CA SER A 164 16.97 12.76 6.30
C SER A 164 17.72 11.87 7.29
N GLN A 165 18.69 11.11 6.83
CA GLN A 165 19.64 10.37 7.68
C GLN A 165 20.72 11.30 8.19
#